data_e41fce0739a67b33c2ce4d658028d794
#
_entry.id   e41fce0739a67b33c2ce4d658028d794
#
_cell.length_a   1.000
_cell.length_b   1.000
_cell.length_c   1.000
_cell.angle_alpha   90.00
_cell.angle_beta   90.00
_cell.angle_gamma   90.00
#
_symmetry.space_group_name_H-M   'P 1'
#
loop_
_entity.id
_entity.type
_entity.pdbx_description
1 polymer ?
#
loop_
_entity_poly.entity_id
_entity_poly.type
_entity_poly.pdbx_seq_one_letter_code
_entity_poly.pdbx_strand_id
1 'polypeptide(L)'
;MSNLTLEKNDGDWLKTSYPDLQIRKGADETPVIEGLLRFDMVFNKGSGSYVIKPEAEHIAQGHRIQDEYKIEILFKPSEYSNLPQVYEKGGVIEALVKEKNLKREDFHINPTGSACLCLNTKEATYLPNGFSLQDFFNNLVIPFFYAQSYFRDFGSWPWGEYGHGMAGILESYIEYETKKENVEMILNAIEKFCQKNHLNFNFYKEQLRQKKIKGRNKCPVCKSGIQWEKCHSKSLSGFRRLKEHIDVLSIKI
;
A
#
# COMPACT_ATOMS: atom_id res chain seq x y z
N MET A 1 -9.23 -15.44 -7.65
CA MET A 1 -9.71 -14.05 -7.47
C MET A 1 -10.66 -14.09 -6.29
N SER A 2 -10.36 -13.42 -5.19
CA SER A 2 -11.30 -13.26 -4.07
C SER A 2 -12.50 -12.44 -4.57
N ASN A 3 -13.70 -12.94 -4.36
CA ASN A 3 -14.92 -12.18 -4.66
C ASN A 3 -14.94 -10.95 -3.74
N LEU A 4 -14.82 -9.76 -4.31
CA LEU A 4 -15.04 -8.49 -3.62
C LEU A 4 -16.55 -8.30 -3.44
N THR A 5 -17.15 -9.04 -2.51
CA THR A 5 -18.59 -8.97 -2.21
C THR A 5 -18.80 -8.52 -0.77
N LEU A 6 -19.82 -7.72 -0.56
CA LEU A 6 -20.28 -7.39 0.77
C LEU A 6 -21.01 -8.59 1.37
N GLU A 7 -20.71 -8.89 2.62
CA GLU A 7 -21.45 -9.89 3.40
C GLU A 7 -22.75 -9.30 3.96
N LYS A 8 -23.66 -10.18 4.39
CA LYS A 8 -24.97 -9.77 4.90
C LYS A 8 -24.90 -8.79 6.07
N ASN A 9 -23.89 -8.90 6.91
CA ASN A 9 -23.72 -8.08 8.12
C ASN A 9 -22.91 -6.80 7.89
N ASP A 10 -22.30 -6.63 6.71
CA ASP A 10 -21.44 -5.48 6.43
C ASP A 10 -22.21 -4.16 6.46
N GLY A 11 -23.47 -4.17 6.01
CA GLY A 11 -24.34 -3.00 6.03
C GLY A 11 -24.66 -2.51 7.45
N ASP A 12 -24.92 -3.43 8.37
CA ASP A 12 -25.23 -3.10 9.76
C ASP A 12 -23.96 -2.63 10.49
N TRP A 13 -22.84 -3.28 10.25
CA TRP A 13 -21.54 -2.86 10.77
C TRP A 13 -21.18 -1.46 10.28
N LEU A 14 -21.31 -1.20 8.98
CA LEU A 14 -20.99 0.12 8.41
C LEU A 14 -21.87 1.22 9.03
N LYS A 15 -23.18 0.99 9.13
CA LYS A 15 -24.14 1.90 9.74
C LYS A 15 -23.80 2.24 11.20
N THR A 16 -23.36 1.24 11.95
CA THR A 16 -23.00 1.41 13.37
C THR A 16 -21.65 2.11 13.52
N SER A 17 -20.67 1.74 12.70
CA SER A 17 -19.28 2.19 12.83
C SER A 17 -19.04 3.54 12.14
N TYR A 18 -19.71 3.79 11.00
CA TYR A 18 -19.54 4.96 10.14
C TYR A 18 -20.91 5.42 9.60
N PRO A 19 -21.76 6.02 10.44
CA PRO A 19 -23.17 6.33 10.11
C PRO A 19 -23.36 7.31 8.95
N ASP A 20 -22.35 8.08 8.61
CA ASP A 20 -22.37 9.04 7.49
C ASP A 20 -21.95 8.41 6.15
N LEU A 21 -21.63 7.11 6.13
CA LEU A 21 -21.40 6.34 4.92
C LEU A 21 -22.65 5.54 4.52
N GLN A 22 -22.90 5.45 3.22
CA GLN A 22 -24.03 4.75 2.64
C GLN A 22 -23.57 3.72 1.61
N ILE A 23 -24.25 2.59 1.57
CA ILE A 23 -24.09 1.60 0.49
C ILE A 23 -25.16 1.87 -0.56
N ARG A 24 -24.73 2.03 -1.81
CA ARG A 24 -25.63 2.09 -2.98
C ARG A 24 -25.18 1.12 -4.07
N LYS A 25 -26.02 0.90 -5.05
CA LYS A 25 -25.67 0.18 -6.26
C LYS A 25 -25.04 1.14 -7.28
N GLY A 26 -23.92 0.75 -7.85
CA GLY A 26 -23.30 1.40 -9.00
C GLY A 26 -24.08 1.14 -10.30
N ALA A 27 -23.62 1.72 -11.40
CA ALA A 27 -24.26 1.58 -12.71
C ALA A 27 -24.23 0.13 -13.25
N ASP A 28 -23.27 -0.66 -12.83
CA ASP A 28 -23.05 -2.07 -13.17
C ASP A 28 -23.54 -3.03 -12.05
N GLU A 29 -24.44 -2.58 -11.19
CA GLU A 29 -24.96 -3.29 -10.00
C GLU A 29 -23.88 -3.60 -8.94
N THR A 30 -22.63 -3.22 -9.14
CA THR A 30 -21.58 -3.39 -8.12
C THR A 30 -21.84 -2.49 -6.90
N PRO A 31 -21.54 -2.96 -5.68
CA PRO A 31 -21.69 -2.14 -4.50
C PRO A 31 -20.74 -0.93 -4.54
N VAL A 32 -21.25 0.20 -4.06
CA VAL A 32 -20.49 1.43 -3.85
C VAL A 32 -20.76 1.92 -2.43
N ILE A 33 -19.72 2.21 -1.67
CA ILE A 33 -19.83 2.92 -0.39
C ILE A 33 -19.41 4.36 -0.64
N GLU A 34 -20.25 5.32 -0.22
CA GLU A 34 -19.95 6.74 -0.36
C GLU A 34 -20.47 7.55 0.82
N GLY A 35 -19.90 8.72 1.04
CA GLY A 35 -20.30 9.64 2.10
C GLY A 35 -19.13 10.28 2.82
N LEU A 36 -19.35 10.65 4.07
CA LEU A 36 -18.36 11.28 4.92
C LEU A 36 -17.76 10.25 5.88
N LEU A 37 -16.48 9.92 5.67
CA LEU A 37 -15.72 9.06 6.57
C LEU A 37 -15.18 9.91 7.72
N ARG A 38 -15.74 9.73 8.92
CA ARG A 38 -15.17 10.29 10.15
C ARG A 38 -14.38 9.22 10.87
N PHE A 39 -13.17 9.56 11.30
CA PHE A 39 -12.35 8.65 12.07
C PHE A 39 -11.69 9.34 13.27
N ASP A 40 -11.33 8.51 14.25
CA ASP A 40 -10.56 8.86 15.43
C ASP A 40 -9.51 7.76 15.61
N MET A 41 -8.24 8.11 15.48
CA MET A 41 -7.14 7.15 15.54
C MET A 41 -5.94 7.75 16.28
N VAL A 42 -5.28 6.91 17.08
CA VAL A 42 -3.98 7.21 17.71
C VAL A 42 -2.91 6.32 17.11
N PHE A 43 -1.78 6.90 16.77
CA PHE A 43 -0.59 6.15 16.37
C PHE A 43 0.53 6.38 17.40
N ASN A 44 1.04 5.28 17.95
CA ASN A 44 2.20 5.27 18.84
C ASN A 44 3.46 4.98 18.04
N LYS A 45 4.29 6.00 17.83
CA LYS A 45 5.54 5.88 17.05
C LYS A 45 6.57 4.97 17.73
N GLY A 46 6.54 4.86 19.04
CA GLY A 46 7.48 4.03 19.81
C GLY A 46 7.26 2.53 19.61
N SER A 47 5.99 2.10 19.59
CA SER A 47 5.62 0.70 19.36
C SER A 47 5.33 0.39 17.87
N GLY A 48 5.13 1.41 17.04
CA GLY A 48 4.69 1.25 15.66
C GLY A 48 3.23 0.78 15.53
N SER A 49 2.45 0.84 16.60
CA SER A 49 1.05 0.39 16.64
C SER A 49 0.07 1.54 16.58
N TYR A 50 -1.17 1.26 16.19
CA TYR A 50 -2.26 2.23 16.21
C TYR A 50 -3.54 1.65 16.80
N VAL A 51 -4.41 2.53 17.28
CA VAL A 51 -5.72 2.19 17.83
C VAL A 51 -6.77 3.10 17.20
N ILE A 52 -7.83 2.50 16.63
CA ILE A 52 -9.00 3.19 16.09
C ILE A 52 -10.04 3.31 17.20
N LYS A 53 -10.67 4.48 17.35
CA LYS A 53 -11.57 4.84 18.46
C LYS A 53 -10.88 4.63 19.82
N PRO A 54 -9.77 5.37 20.09
CA PRO A 54 -8.94 5.14 21.25
C PRO A 54 -9.64 5.54 22.55
N GLU A 55 -9.39 4.79 23.61
CA GLU A 55 -9.69 5.18 24.98
C GLU A 55 -8.63 6.14 25.53
N ALA A 56 -8.90 6.76 26.69
CA ALA A 56 -8.03 7.77 27.28
C ALA A 56 -6.57 7.31 27.49
N GLU A 57 -6.37 6.07 27.86
CA GLU A 57 -5.02 5.49 28.06
C GLU A 57 -4.20 5.40 26.78
N HIS A 58 -4.84 5.15 25.63
CA HIS A 58 -4.17 5.09 24.34
C HIS A 58 -3.74 6.48 23.85
N ILE A 59 -4.53 7.52 24.19
CA ILE A 59 -4.28 8.90 23.75
C ILE A 59 -2.98 9.44 24.36
N ALA A 60 -2.68 9.08 25.61
CA ALA A 60 -1.48 9.52 26.31
C ALA A 60 -0.18 8.99 25.70
N GLN A 61 -0.24 7.97 24.85
CA GLN A 61 0.92 7.25 24.32
C GLN A 61 1.26 7.55 22.86
N GLY A 62 0.46 8.39 22.18
CA GLY A 62 0.64 8.59 20.74
C GLY A 62 0.05 9.90 20.20
N HIS A 63 0.10 10.05 18.89
CA HIS A 63 -0.51 11.16 18.18
C HIS A 63 -1.95 10.82 17.81
N ARG A 64 -2.92 11.48 18.45
CA ARG A 64 -4.34 11.36 18.10
C ARG A 64 -4.69 12.32 16.98
N ILE A 65 -5.40 11.81 15.99
CA ILE A 65 -6.03 12.61 14.94
C ILE A 65 -7.49 12.21 14.82
N GLN A 66 -8.36 13.22 14.86
CA GLN A 66 -9.77 13.14 14.52
C GLN A 66 -9.99 13.97 13.27
N ASP A 67 -10.50 13.35 12.22
CA ASP A 67 -10.67 14.03 10.94
C ASP A 67 -11.79 13.41 10.12
N GLU A 68 -12.12 14.04 8.99
CA GLU A 68 -13.17 13.57 8.09
C GLU A 68 -12.78 13.78 6.63
N TYR A 69 -13.18 12.81 5.78
CA TYR A 69 -12.97 12.85 4.35
C TYR A 69 -14.24 12.42 3.61
N LYS A 70 -14.61 13.15 2.55
CA LYS A 70 -15.62 12.67 1.62
C LYS A 70 -15.02 11.59 0.74
N ILE A 71 -15.56 10.37 0.79
CA ILE A 71 -15.01 9.21 0.09
C ILE A 71 -16.02 8.52 -0.81
N GLU A 72 -15.48 7.77 -1.78
CA GLU A 72 -16.21 6.80 -2.58
C GLU A 72 -15.37 5.51 -2.68
N ILE A 73 -15.97 4.36 -2.40
CA ILE A 73 -15.33 3.04 -2.50
C ILE A 73 -16.08 2.22 -3.53
N LEU A 74 -15.39 1.83 -4.61
CA LEU A 74 -15.91 0.99 -5.68
C LEU A 74 -15.46 -0.46 -5.46
N PHE A 75 -16.41 -1.40 -5.35
CA PHE A 75 -16.13 -2.82 -5.10
C PHE A 75 -15.70 -3.55 -6.38
N LYS A 76 -14.67 -3.03 -7.01
CA LYS A 76 -14.03 -3.67 -8.16
C LYS A 76 -12.50 -3.53 -8.07
N PRO A 77 -11.77 -4.57 -8.50
CA PRO A 77 -10.31 -4.49 -8.55
C PRO A 77 -9.86 -3.44 -9.57
N SER A 78 -8.62 -3.01 -9.45
CA SER A 78 -7.96 -2.14 -10.44
C SER A 78 -6.74 -2.84 -11.02
N GLU A 79 -6.08 -2.19 -11.95
CA GLU A 79 -4.76 -2.63 -12.43
C GLU A 79 -3.65 -2.48 -11.35
N TYR A 80 -3.94 -1.75 -10.26
CA TYR A 80 -2.98 -1.47 -9.18
C TYR A 80 -3.19 -2.35 -7.96
N SER A 81 -4.41 -2.90 -7.75
CA SER A 81 -4.78 -3.66 -6.55
C SER A 81 -5.94 -4.61 -6.83
N ASN A 82 -5.97 -5.76 -6.11
CA ASN A 82 -7.14 -6.64 -6.09
C ASN A 82 -8.20 -6.18 -5.08
N LEU A 83 -7.95 -5.11 -4.34
CA LEU A 83 -8.85 -4.55 -3.34
C LEU A 83 -9.85 -3.57 -3.96
N PRO A 84 -10.94 -3.21 -3.23
CA PRO A 84 -11.83 -2.14 -3.64
C PRO A 84 -11.06 -0.83 -3.85
N GLN A 85 -11.47 -0.06 -4.86
CA GLN A 85 -10.85 1.22 -5.18
C GLN A 85 -11.43 2.31 -4.27
N VAL A 86 -10.59 3.02 -3.54
CA VAL A 86 -10.97 4.12 -2.63
C VAL A 86 -10.58 5.45 -3.26
N TYR A 87 -11.53 6.38 -3.32
CA TYR A 87 -11.35 7.72 -3.85
C TYR A 87 -11.66 8.76 -2.78
N GLU A 88 -10.80 9.75 -2.63
CA GLU A 88 -11.11 10.98 -1.89
C GLU A 88 -11.85 11.94 -2.83
N LYS A 89 -13.05 12.35 -2.45
CA LYS A 89 -13.99 13.14 -3.28
C LYS A 89 -14.17 14.58 -2.80
N GLY A 90 -13.60 14.95 -1.67
CA GLY A 90 -13.67 16.30 -1.09
C GLY A 90 -12.60 17.25 -1.63
N GLY A 91 -11.57 16.72 -2.30
CA GLY A 91 -10.46 17.52 -2.83
C GLY A 91 -9.43 17.93 -1.78
N VAL A 92 -9.49 17.38 -0.57
CA VAL A 92 -8.56 17.71 0.53
C VAL A 92 -7.14 17.28 0.20
N ILE A 93 -6.96 16.04 -0.28
CA ILE A 93 -5.63 15.54 -0.65
C ILE A 93 -5.08 16.30 -1.87
N GLU A 94 -5.92 16.58 -2.87
CA GLU A 94 -5.50 17.34 -4.05
C GLU A 94 -5.08 18.78 -3.70
N ALA A 95 -5.76 19.40 -2.74
CA ALA A 95 -5.37 20.73 -2.24
C ALA A 95 -4.00 20.66 -1.53
N LEU A 96 -3.78 19.63 -0.72
CA LEU A 96 -2.52 19.41 -0.02
C LEU A 96 -1.34 19.15 -0.98
N VAL A 97 -1.55 18.34 -2.02
CA VAL A 97 -0.57 18.10 -3.10
C VAL A 97 -0.14 19.41 -3.73
N LYS A 98 -1.10 20.29 -4.06
CA LYS A 98 -0.81 21.62 -4.65
C LYS A 98 -0.09 22.55 -3.67
N GLU A 99 -0.56 22.60 -2.43
CA GLU A 99 0.05 23.44 -1.38
C GLU A 99 1.52 23.08 -1.15
N LYS A 100 1.82 21.78 -1.06
CA LYS A 100 3.19 21.29 -0.82
C LYS A 100 4.06 21.24 -2.09
N ASN A 101 3.48 21.53 -3.27
CA ASN A 101 4.15 21.43 -4.58
C ASN A 101 4.83 20.06 -4.79
N LEU A 102 4.13 18.98 -4.42
CA LEU A 102 4.54 17.60 -4.55
C LEU A 102 3.73 16.89 -5.62
N LYS A 103 4.06 15.63 -5.91
CA LYS A 103 3.31 14.82 -6.87
C LYS A 103 2.20 14.04 -6.16
N ARG A 104 1.14 13.68 -6.89
CA ARG A 104 0.06 12.82 -6.36
C ARG A 104 0.57 11.46 -5.89
N GLU A 105 1.58 10.91 -6.56
CA GLU A 105 2.24 9.66 -6.19
C GLU A 105 2.87 9.73 -4.80
N ASP A 106 3.44 10.90 -4.43
CA ASP A 106 4.04 11.12 -3.10
C ASP A 106 2.97 11.14 -1.98
N PHE A 107 1.69 11.29 -2.35
CA PHE A 107 0.53 11.17 -1.46
C PHE A 107 -0.21 9.84 -1.63
N HIS A 108 0.44 8.84 -2.20
CA HIS A 108 -0.13 7.51 -2.44
C HIS A 108 -1.45 7.55 -3.23
N ILE A 109 -1.52 8.39 -4.25
CA ILE A 109 -2.64 8.46 -5.19
C ILE A 109 -2.19 7.88 -6.52
N ASN A 110 -2.87 6.82 -6.97
CA ASN A 110 -2.65 6.19 -8.26
C ASN A 110 -2.99 7.15 -9.43
N PRO A 111 -2.46 6.93 -10.64
CA PRO A 111 -2.80 7.74 -11.81
C PRO A 111 -4.30 7.83 -12.11
N THR A 112 -5.09 6.81 -11.71
CA THR A 112 -6.57 6.79 -11.82
C THR A 112 -7.26 7.68 -10.79
N GLY A 113 -6.53 8.23 -9.81
CA GLY A 113 -7.07 9.00 -8.69
C GLY A 113 -7.49 8.17 -7.49
N SER A 114 -7.40 6.85 -7.56
CA SER A 114 -7.66 5.98 -6.39
C SER A 114 -6.50 5.99 -5.42
N ALA A 115 -6.79 5.78 -4.13
CA ALA A 115 -5.78 5.62 -3.09
C ALA A 115 -4.92 4.37 -3.32
N CYS A 116 -3.61 4.48 -3.15
CA CYS A 116 -2.69 3.36 -3.06
C CYS A 116 -2.60 2.92 -1.59
N LEU A 117 -3.50 2.05 -1.16
CA LEU A 117 -3.65 1.65 0.24
C LEU A 117 -2.49 0.79 0.73
N CYS A 118 -1.99 -0.10 -0.12
CA CYS A 118 -0.82 -0.94 0.15
C CYS A 118 -0.23 -1.48 -1.16
N LEU A 119 0.94 -2.09 -1.08
CA LEU A 119 1.50 -2.88 -2.19
C LEU A 119 0.69 -4.17 -2.37
N ASN A 120 0.44 -4.58 -3.62
CA ASN A 120 -0.28 -5.84 -3.93
C ASN A 120 0.35 -7.06 -3.25
N THR A 121 1.67 -7.05 -3.10
CA THR A 121 2.42 -8.10 -2.40
C THR A 121 2.13 -8.15 -0.89
N LYS A 122 1.58 -7.06 -0.32
CA LYS A 122 1.25 -6.94 1.11
C LYS A 122 -0.24 -7.12 1.42
N GLU A 123 -1.11 -7.25 0.43
CA GLU A 123 -2.56 -7.40 0.64
C GLU A 123 -2.88 -8.52 1.63
N ALA A 124 -2.26 -9.70 1.47
CA ALA A 124 -2.46 -10.84 2.38
C ALA A 124 -1.91 -10.59 3.81
N THR A 125 -1.00 -9.65 4.00
CA THR A 125 -0.52 -9.26 5.34
C THR A 125 -1.59 -8.47 6.08
N TYR A 126 -2.30 -7.59 5.38
CA TYR A 126 -3.37 -6.76 5.97
C TYR A 126 -4.71 -7.48 6.05
N LEU A 127 -4.94 -8.44 5.15
CA LEU A 127 -6.17 -9.23 5.05
C LEU A 127 -5.84 -10.74 5.04
N PRO A 128 -5.30 -11.28 6.14
CA PRO A 128 -4.78 -12.66 6.18
C PRO A 128 -5.85 -13.74 6.00
N ASN A 129 -7.09 -13.43 6.32
CA ASN A 129 -8.25 -14.34 6.18
C ASN A 129 -9.07 -14.08 4.90
N GLY A 130 -8.53 -13.29 3.97
CA GLY A 130 -9.27 -12.81 2.81
C GLY A 130 -9.92 -11.46 3.04
N PHE A 131 -10.77 -11.03 2.09
CA PHE A 131 -11.46 -9.74 2.19
C PHE A 131 -12.55 -9.80 3.28
N SER A 132 -12.50 -8.82 4.18
CA SER A 132 -13.54 -8.47 5.14
C SER A 132 -13.67 -6.94 5.12
N LEU A 133 -14.90 -6.42 5.11
CA LEU A 133 -15.12 -4.97 5.09
C LEU A 133 -14.54 -4.31 6.33
N GLN A 134 -14.70 -4.92 7.48
CA GLN A 134 -14.15 -4.40 8.74
C GLN A 134 -12.63 -4.36 8.74
N ASP A 135 -11.95 -5.44 8.32
CA ASP A 135 -10.50 -5.47 8.24
C ASP A 135 -9.97 -4.51 7.17
N PHE A 136 -10.68 -4.39 6.05
CA PHE A 136 -10.34 -3.44 5.00
C PHE A 136 -10.35 -1.99 5.51
N PHE A 137 -11.39 -1.61 6.27
CA PHE A 137 -11.44 -0.29 6.89
C PHE A 137 -10.36 -0.12 7.95
N ASN A 138 -10.26 -1.06 8.89
CA ASN A 138 -9.37 -0.92 10.05
C ASN A 138 -7.89 -0.99 9.68
N ASN A 139 -7.52 -1.84 8.71
CA ASN A 139 -6.12 -2.08 8.39
C ASN A 139 -5.60 -1.26 7.20
N LEU A 140 -6.51 -0.69 6.38
CA LEU A 140 -6.12 -0.02 5.14
C LEU A 140 -6.75 1.36 4.97
N VAL A 141 -8.09 1.48 5.03
CA VAL A 141 -8.77 2.75 4.73
C VAL A 141 -8.49 3.80 5.80
N ILE A 142 -8.74 3.48 7.07
CA ILE A 142 -8.51 4.43 8.18
C ILE A 142 -7.03 4.81 8.31
N PRO A 143 -6.07 3.86 8.31
CA PRO A 143 -4.64 4.20 8.33
C PRO A 143 -4.21 5.09 7.15
N PHE A 144 -4.76 4.88 5.95
CA PHE A 144 -4.47 5.74 4.80
C PHE A 144 -4.88 7.19 5.07
N PHE A 145 -6.13 7.44 5.48
CA PHE A 145 -6.61 8.81 5.72
C PHE A 145 -5.96 9.44 6.96
N TYR A 146 -5.67 8.65 7.99
CA TYR A 146 -4.86 9.11 9.12
C TYR A 146 -3.48 9.59 8.66
N ALA A 147 -2.81 8.85 7.79
CA ALA A 147 -1.50 9.24 7.27
C ALA A 147 -1.56 10.55 6.48
N GLN A 148 -2.61 10.78 5.70
CA GLN A 148 -2.82 12.05 4.98
C GLN A 148 -2.97 13.23 5.95
N SER A 149 -3.79 13.07 6.98
CA SER A 149 -3.98 14.10 8.01
C SER A 149 -2.70 14.33 8.82
N TYR A 150 -1.99 13.25 9.17
CA TYR A 150 -0.70 13.34 9.86
C TYR A 150 0.33 14.11 9.03
N PHE A 151 0.43 13.81 7.73
CA PHE A 151 1.34 14.55 6.84
C PHE A 151 0.96 16.02 6.71
N ARG A 152 -0.33 16.35 6.62
CA ARG A 152 -0.83 17.73 6.62
C ARG A 152 -0.36 18.48 7.86
N ASP A 153 -0.48 17.86 9.04
CA ASP A 153 -0.25 18.52 10.33
C ASP A 153 1.24 18.57 10.71
N PHE A 154 2.04 17.54 10.33
CA PHE A 154 3.44 17.39 10.76
C PHE A 154 4.48 17.44 9.62
N GLY A 155 4.07 17.46 8.36
CA GLY A 155 4.96 17.50 7.20
C GLY A 155 5.81 16.25 6.99
N SER A 156 5.45 15.14 7.63
CA SER A 156 6.13 13.83 7.51
C SER A 156 5.12 12.70 7.65
N TRP A 157 5.45 11.53 7.10
CA TRP A 157 4.59 10.36 7.26
C TRP A 157 4.72 9.74 8.66
N PRO A 158 3.63 9.19 9.23
CA PRO A 158 3.65 8.62 10.58
C PRO A 158 4.52 7.36 10.69
N TRP A 159 4.54 6.55 9.65
CA TRP A 159 5.32 5.31 9.52
C TRP A 159 6.18 5.33 8.27
N GLY A 160 7.05 4.33 8.14
CA GLY A 160 7.94 4.22 6.99
C GLY A 160 7.17 3.94 5.71
N GLU A 161 7.68 4.47 4.62
CA GLU A 161 7.14 4.26 3.27
C GLU A 161 8.03 3.30 2.48
N TYR A 162 7.38 2.55 1.61
CA TYR A 162 8.08 1.88 0.52
C TYR A 162 8.23 2.82 -0.67
N GLY A 163 9.31 2.65 -1.43
CA GLY A 163 9.44 3.34 -2.70
C GLY A 163 8.31 2.99 -3.67
N HIS A 164 8.14 3.81 -4.71
CA HIS A 164 7.11 3.55 -5.71
C HIS A 164 7.54 2.52 -6.76
N GLY A 165 6.58 1.78 -7.29
CA GLY A 165 6.79 0.84 -8.38
C GLY A 165 7.80 -0.26 -8.06
N MET A 166 8.81 -0.46 -8.93
CA MET A 166 9.83 -1.50 -8.73
C MET A 166 10.59 -1.32 -7.41
N ALA A 167 10.84 -0.08 -6.98
CA ALA A 167 11.50 0.16 -5.70
C ALA A 167 10.72 -0.44 -4.55
N GLY A 168 9.42 -0.16 -4.45
CA GLY A 168 8.56 -0.65 -3.40
C GLY A 168 8.42 -2.18 -3.40
N ILE A 169 8.27 -2.80 -4.59
CA ILE A 169 8.23 -4.25 -4.72
C ILE A 169 9.49 -4.89 -4.11
N LEU A 170 10.67 -4.36 -4.42
CA LEU A 170 11.93 -4.89 -3.92
C LEU A 170 12.15 -4.59 -2.43
N GLU A 171 11.79 -3.39 -1.98
CA GLU A 171 11.92 -2.98 -0.57
C GLU A 171 11.02 -3.79 0.34
N SER A 172 9.78 -4.09 -0.08
CA SER A 172 8.86 -4.91 0.71
C SER A 172 9.39 -6.31 0.97
N TYR A 173 10.24 -6.83 0.07
CA TYR A 173 10.79 -8.18 0.21
C TYR A 173 11.76 -8.33 1.39
N ILE A 174 12.30 -7.24 1.94
CA ILE A 174 13.17 -7.27 3.12
C ILE A 174 12.47 -7.93 4.33
N GLU A 175 11.16 -7.81 4.40
CA GLU A 175 10.35 -8.28 5.54
C GLU A 175 9.88 -9.74 5.41
N TYR A 176 10.07 -10.36 4.23
CA TYR A 176 9.58 -11.72 4.00
C TYR A 176 10.55 -12.78 4.51
N GLU A 177 9.96 -13.85 5.04
CA GLU A 177 10.68 -15.08 5.43
C GLU A 177 11.15 -15.84 4.19
N THR A 178 12.18 -16.70 4.40
CA THR A 178 12.72 -17.59 3.37
C THR A 178 11.74 -18.74 3.10
N LYS A 179 10.75 -18.47 2.24
CA LYS A 179 9.72 -19.43 1.79
C LYS A 179 9.59 -19.34 0.27
N LYS A 180 9.33 -20.49 -0.36
CA LYS A 180 9.21 -20.61 -1.82
C LYS A 180 8.09 -19.72 -2.35
N GLU A 181 6.95 -19.70 -1.68
CA GLU A 181 5.78 -18.91 -2.03
C GLU A 181 6.09 -17.39 -2.06
N ASN A 182 6.89 -16.93 -1.11
CA ASN A 182 7.32 -15.53 -1.06
C ASN A 182 8.23 -15.15 -2.23
N VAL A 183 9.15 -16.06 -2.61
CA VAL A 183 10.03 -15.87 -3.77
C VAL A 183 9.20 -15.83 -5.05
N GLU A 184 8.30 -16.79 -5.25
CA GLU A 184 7.43 -16.88 -6.43
C GLU A 184 6.51 -15.65 -6.54
N MET A 185 5.93 -15.20 -5.42
CA MET A 185 5.09 -14.00 -5.35
C MET A 185 5.85 -12.76 -5.82
N ILE A 186 7.06 -12.53 -5.31
CA ILE A 186 7.86 -11.35 -5.67
C ILE A 186 8.37 -11.43 -7.11
N LEU A 187 8.80 -12.60 -7.59
CA LEU A 187 9.20 -12.76 -9.00
C LEU A 187 8.03 -12.45 -9.93
N ASN A 188 6.83 -12.92 -9.61
CA ASN A 188 5.61 -12.63 -10.36
C ASN A 188 5.26 -11.12 -10.31
N ALA A 189 5.43 -10.46 -9.16
CA ALA A 189 5.21 -9.01 -9.04
C ALA A 189 6.20 -8.20 -9.89
N ILE A 190 7.49 -8.59 -9.90
CA ILE A 190 8.52 -7.98 -10.76
C ILE A 190 8.17 -8.17 -12.24
N GLU A 191 7.77 -9.39 -12.63
CA GLU A 191 7.39 -9.71 -14.00
C GLU A 191 6.20 -8.87 -14.47
N LYS A 192 5.10 -8.84 -13.70
CA LYS A 192 3.91 -8.02 -14.00
C LYS A 192 4.25 -6.54 -14.11
N PHE A 193 5.09 -6.04 -13.19
CA PHE A 193 5.55 -4.65 -13.26
C PHE A 193 6.35 -4.37 -14.53
N CYS A 194 7.25 -5.29 -14.92
CA CYS A 194 8.04 -5.17 -16.14
C CYS A 194 7.14 -5.18 -17.38
N GLN A 195 6.17 -6.10 -17.47
CA GLN A 195 5.21 -6.17 -18.58
C GLN A 195 4.42 -4.87 -18.72
N LYS A 196 3.86 -4.36 -17.61
CA LYS A 196 3.08 -3.13 -17.59
C LYS A 196 3.89 -1.88 -18.02
N ASN A 197 5.17 -1.81 -17.65
CA ASN A 197 6.03 -0.66 -17.87
C ASN A 197 6.99 -0.84 -19.06
N HIS A 198 6.78 -1.85 -19.90
CA HIS A 198 7.63 -2.17 -21.06
C HIS A 198 9.12 -2.33 -20.69
N LEU A 199 9.39 -2.93 -19.51
CA LEU A 199 10.72 -3.24 -19.01
C LEU A 199 11.09 -4.68 -19.32
N ASN A 200 12.40 -4.95 -19.42
CA ASN A 200 12.90 -6.30 -19.68
C ASN A 200 13.03 -7.10 -18.37
N PHE A 201 12.10 -8.02 -18.12
CA PHE A 201 12.15 -8.94 -16.97
C PHE A 201 13.40 -9.83 -16.97
N ASN A 202 13.86 -10.27 -18.15
CA ASN A 202 15.07 -11.10 -18.26
C ASN A 202 16.31 -10.39 -17.70
N PHE A 203 16.38 -9.08 -17.79
CA PHE A 203 17.45 -8.33 -17.14
C PHE A 203 17.53 -8.61 -15.63
N TYR A 204 16.39 -8.60 -14.92
CA TYR A 204 16.34 -8.87 -13.48
C TYR A 204 16.68 -10.33 -13.19
N LYS A 205 16.22 -11.30 -14.01
CA LYS A 205 16.57 -12.72 -13.89
C LYS A 205 18.08 -12.95 -14.06
N GLU A 206 18.70 -12.30 -15.05
CA GLU A 206 20.15 -12.37 -15.26
C GLU A 206 20.94 -11.80 -14.08
N GLN A 207 20.48 -10.69 -13.49
CA GLN A 207 21.11 -10.15 -12.28
C GLN A 207 21.01 -11.12 -11.09
N LEU A 208 19.85 -11.81 -10.91
CA LEU A 208 19.67 -12.82 -9.87
C LEU A 208 20.53 -14.08 -10.07
N ARG A 209 20.87 -14.44 -11.32
CA ARG A 209 21.77 -15.56 -11.65
C ARG A 209 23.24 -15.24 -11.38
N GLN A 210 23.63 -13.98 -11.24
CA GLN A 210 25.01 -13.60 -10.98
C GLN A 210 25.46 -14.07 -9.59
N LYS A 211 26.75 -14.40 -9.44
CA LYS A 211 27.34 -14.79 -8.14
C LYS A 211 27.10 -13.71 -7.07
N LYS A 212 27.14 -12.41 -7.45
CA LYS A 212 26.97 -11.28 -6.53
C LYS A 212 26.30 -10.11 -7.23
N ILE A 213 25.29 -9.51 -6.60
CA ILE A 213 24.65 -8.28 -7.07
C ILE A 213 25.50 -7.07 -6.67
N LYS A 214 26.01 -6.34 -7.68
CA LYS A 214 26.91 -5.21 -7.49
C LYS A 214 26.11 -3.91 -7.30
N GLY A 215 26.18 -3.31 -6.11
CA GLY A 215 25.51 -2.04 -5.81
C GLY A 215 26.08 -0.83 -6.57
N ARG A 216 27.33 -0.93 -7.07
CA ARG A 216 27.97 0.11 -7.89
C ARG A 216 27.46 0.18 -9.33
N ASN A 217 26.69 -0.80 -9.79
CA ASN A 217 26.01 -0.72 -11.08
C ASN A 217 24.99 0.42 -11.08
N LYS A 218 24.69 0.97 -12.27
CA LYS A 218 23.61 1.95 -12.43
C LYS A 218 22.30 1.39 -11.88
N CYS A 219 21.53 2.24 -11.21
CA CYS A 219 20.26 1.85 -10.59
C CYS A 219 19.26 1.39 -11.66
N PRO A 220 18.80 0.14 -11.65
CA PRO A 220 17.83 -0.36 -12.63
C PRO A 220 16.39 0.08 -12.33
N VAL A 221 16.16 0.63 -11.14
CA VAL A 221 14.83 0.98 -10.64
C VAL A 221 14.32 2.28 -11.27
N CYS A 222 15.15 3.33 -11.27
CA CYS A 222 14.73 4.68 -11.69
C CYS A 222 15.44 5.21 -12.94
N LYS A 223 16.40 4.47 -13.49
CA LYS A 223 17.19 4.87 -14.68
C LYS A 223 17.94 6.22 -14.53
N SER A 224 18.16 6.68 -13.30
CA SER A 224 18.83 7.97 -13.02
C SER A 224 20.31 8.01 -13.42
N GLY A 225 20.90 6.85 -13.73
CA GLY A 225 22.35 6.74 -13.95
C GLY A 225 23.20 6.72 -12.67
N ILE A 226 22.61 6.97 -11.50
CA ILE A 226 23.26 6.92 -10.19
C ILE A 226 23.46 5.45 -9.78
N GLN A 227 24.52 5.16 -9.03
CA GLN A 227 24.80 3.82 -8.49
C GLN A 227 23.63 3.35 -7.62
N TRP A 228 23.23 2.08 -7.73
CA TRP A 228 22.06 1.52 -7.04
C TRP A 228 22.17 1.68 -5.51
N GLU A 229 23.34 1.39 -4.95
CA GLU A 229 23.61 1.54 -3.51
C GLU A 229 23.47 2.98 -2.97
N LYS A 230 23.61 3.99 -3.85
CA LYS A 230 23.44 5.40 -3.49
C LYS A 230 22.05 5.94 -3.83
N CYS A 231 21.38 5.33 -4.79
CA CYS A 231 20.09 5.80 -5.31
C CYS A 231 18.91 5.17 -4.59
N HIS A 232 18.86 3.84 -4.56
CA HIS A 232 17.76 3.03 -3.97
C HIS A 232 18.35 1.90 -3.14
N SER A 233 19.08 2.24 -2.08
CA SER A 233 19.79 1.28 -1.23
C SER A 233 18.89 0.22 -0.60
N LYS A 234 17.67 0.61 -0.16
CA LYS A 234 16.68 -0.32 0.40
C LYS A 234 16.22 -1.34 -0.65
N SER A 235 15.91 -0.89 -1.88
CA SER A 235 15.51 -1.81 -2.96
C SER A 235 16.65 -2.77 -3.36
N LEU A 236 17.91 -2.30 -3.32
CA LEU A 236 19.07 -3.18 -3.51
C LEU A 236 19.16 -4.24 -2.41
N SER A 237 18.91 -3.86 -1.16
CA SER A 237 18.90 -4.80 -0.03
C SER A 237 17.82 -5.87 -0.20
N GLY A 238 16.59 -5.47 -0.59
CA GLY A 238 15.53 -6.41 -0.90
C GLY A 238 15.86 -7.35 -2.06
N PHE A 239 16.48 -6.82 -3.12
CA PHE A 239 16.89 -7.64 -4.26
C PHE A 239 18.02 -8.63 -3.91
N ARG A 240 18.95 -8.26 -3.04
CA ARG A 240 19.99 -9.15 -2.52
C ARG A 240 19.38 -10.25 -1.66
N ARG A 241 18.42 -9.91 -0.80
CA ARG A 241 17.69 -10.88 0.01
C ARG A 241 16.89 -11.86 -0.85
N LEU A 242 16.24 -11.37 -1.92
CA LEU A 242 15.57 -12.24 -2.89
C LEU A 242 16.54 -13.26 -3.51
N LYS A 243 17.72 -12.80 -3.94
CA LYS A 243 18.76 -13.69 -4.45
C LYS A 243 19.20 -14.72 -3.41
N GLU A 244 19.46 -14.30 -2.18
CA GLU A 244 19.84 -15.20 -1.08
C GLU A 244 18.80 -16.30 -0.88
N HIS A 245 17.50 -15.95 -0.85
CA HIS A 245 16.42 -16.92 -0.70
C HIS A 245 16.31 -17.86 -1.91
N ILE A 246 16.51 -17.37 -3.14
CA ILE A 246 16.58 -18.19 -4.36
C ILE A 246 17.70 -19.23 -4.26
N ASP A 247 18.89 -18.81 -3.84
CA ASP A 247 20.06 -19.66 -3.69
C ASP A 247 19.82 -20.73 -2.60
N VAL A 248 19.34 -20.32 -1.41
CA VAL A 248 19.05 -21.24 -0.28
C VAL A 248 18.00 -22.26 -0.65
N LEU A 249 16.94 -21.86 -1.34
CA LEU A 249 15.84 -22.73 -1.74
C LEU A 249 16.09 -23.48 -3.06
N SER A 250 17.25 -23.24 -3.70
CA SER A 250 17.62 -23.82 -5.00
C SER A 250 16.55 -23.63 -6.08
N ILE A 251 15.91 -22.45 -6.11
CA ILE A 251 14.86 -22.13 -7.08
C ILE A 251 15.49 -21.83 -8.44
N LYS A 252 15.02 -22.51 -9.48
CA LYS A 252 15.43 -22.23 -10.87
C LYS A 252 14.65 -21.03 -11.41
N ILE A 253 15.38 -20.02 -11.90
CA ILE A 253 14.83 -18.77 -12.47
C ILE A 253 15.28 -18.54 -13.91
#